data_876e1e27e4ff2c5c3faea1235c197b91
#
_entry.id   876e1e27e4ff2c5c3faea1235c197b91
#
_cell.length_a   1.000
_cell.length_b   1.000
_cell.length_c   1.000
_cell.angle_alpha   90.00
_cell.angle_beta   90.00
_cell.angle_gamma   90.00
#
_symmetry.space_group_name_H-M   'P 1'
#
loop_
_entity.id
_entity.type
_entity.pdbx_description
1 polymer ?
#
loop_
_entity_poly.entity_id
_entity_poly.type
_entity_poly.pdbx_seq_one_letter_code
_entity_poly.pdbx_strand_id
1 'polypeptide(L)'
;MARRGWSRRKFLRDGALTGMLASRAGAGKVWSETSHEAIGETGATRIFYRQPALAWPDALPVGNGRLGAMVFGGTANERLQLNEETVWMGERRDRDNPQAAKTAEVRALLMAGKVHEAEALAAEVMMGIPDRLPCYQTLGDMWLELDGLAGDVQEYRLELDLDQAIAKTSFVAGGARWKREIFSSAPRNVIAVRLECEQPMALTVRMDRVVHSETVAADANRLVMTGAARPAKPTTDAATQERQVGVAFRAEVAAHADDGAVRAAGNTLRIEGARRVTLLVMAATAFREGDARGMEAACARNLKVASSMSYDALKREHVEDYQSYARRVELDLLQGPDPLKDVPMDVRMQRVKEGGDDAGLLQTYFKYGRYMLISSSRPGTLPANLQGIWNESIDPPWGSKFTVNINAEMNYWMAEPGNLADLHPQLFDLLDSARSFGAETAKKYYKARGFVVHHNTDLWGDSIPVDHVQAGVWAMGAAWMALHLWEHYAFSQDKEFLRERAYPRLREIAEFMLDYLVEAPDGTLQSGPSQSPENKYRLPDGTEASLCMSPAMDTEMIHAVFDRVARGSQLLGVDAELHAQVQAAAEKLPPLKIGANGALQEWNEDYAET
;
A
#
# COMPACT_ATOMS: atom_id res chain seq x y z
N MET A 1 -2.84 -9.97 -36.59
CA MET A 1 -3.86 -9.17 -35.89
C MET A 1 -3.16 -8.45 -34.75
N ALA A 2 -2.97 -7.16 -34.90
CA ALA A 2 -2.13 -6.34 -34.02
C ALA A 2 -2.82 -6.09 -32.69
N ARG A 3 -2.18 -6.46 -31.58
CA ARG A 3 -2.58 -6.08 -30.23
C ARG A 3 -2.37 -4.57 -30.05
N ARG A 4 -3.42 -3.78 -29.98
CA ARG A 4 -3.36 -2.39 -29.56
C ARG A 4 -3.20 -2.37 -28.03
N GLY A 5 -1.98 -2.30 -27.55
CA GLY A 5 -1.70 -2.03 -26.15
C GLY A 5 -2.08 -0.60 -25.78
N TRP A 6 -2.75 -0.42 -24.66
CA TRP A 6 -2.95 0.90 -24.05
C TRP A 6 -1.61 1.36 -23.44
N SER A 7 -1.05 2.47 -23.94
CA SER A 7 0.16 3.04 -23.35
C SER A 7 -0.19 3.96 -22.16
N ARG A 8 0.68 4.04 -21.15
CA ARG A 8 0.60 4.99 -20.02
C ARG A 8 0.33 6.44 -20.47
N ARG A 9 0.87 6.85 -21.60
CA ARG A 9 0.68 8.18 -22.20
C ARG A 9 -0.78 8.53 -22.49
N LYS A 10 -1.59 7.58 -22.92
CA LYS A 10 -2.99 7.84 -23.23
C LYS A 10 -3.82 8.10 -21.96
N PHE A 11 -3.51 7.41 -20.87
CA PHE A 11 -4.16 7.61 -19.59
C PHE A 11 -3.85 8.99 -18.98
N LEU A 12 -2.56 9.43 -19.03
CA LEU A 12 -2.15 10.72 -18.49
C LEU A 12 -2.65 11.90 -19.34
N ARG A 13 -2.70 11.75 -20.67
CA ARG A 13 -3.19 12.81 -21.56
C ARG A 13 -4.68 13.08 -21.41
N ASP A 14 -5.48 12.04 -21.23
CA ASP A 14 -6.93 12.14 -21.11
C ASP A 14 -7.37 12.53 -19.69
N GLY A 15 -6.53 12.30 -18.66
CA GLY A 15 -6.75 12.76 -17.28
C GLY A 15 -6.37 14.22 -17.01
N ALA A 16 -5.36 14.76 -17.69
CA ALA A 16 -4.90 16.14 -17.48
C ALA A 16 -5.81 17.21 -18.11
N LEU A 17 -6.62 16.85 -19.09
CA LEU A 17 -7.50 17.81 -19.78
C LEU A 17 -8.81 18.11 -19.05
N THR A 18 -9.18 17.36 -18.02
CA THR A 18 -10.42 17.55 -17.25
C THR A 18 -10.25 18.48 -16.03
N GLY A 19 -9.02 18.81 -15.65
CA GLY A 19 -8.73 19.63 -14.47
C GLY A 19 -8.68 21.16 -14.65
N MET A 20 -8.76 21.67 -15.88
CA MET A 20 -8.48 23.10 -16.14
C MET A 20 -9.71 23.99 -16.48
N LEU A 21 -10.94 23.56 -16.25
CA LEU A 21 -12.13 24.36 -16.57
C LEU A 21 -13.11 24.56 -15.41
N ALA A 22 -12.63 24.85 -14.20
CA ALA A 22 -13.51 25.31 -13.13
C ALA A 22 -12.84 26.33 -12.20
N SER A 23 -12.53 27.51 -12.72
CA SER A 23 -12.28 28.67 -11.86
C SER A 23 -12.94 29.90 -12.45
N ARG A 24 -14.20 30.15 -12.09
CA ARG A 24 -14.79 31.48 -11.86
C ARG A 24 -16.20 31.37 -11.31
N ALA A 25 -16.40 32.09 -10.23
CA ALA A 25 -17.61 32.65 -9.67
C ALA A 25 -18.20 32.03 -8.39
N GLY A 26 -18.01 32.71 -7.30
CA GLY A 26 -19.14 33.33 -6.58
C GLY A 26 -19.63 32.65 -5.32
N ALA A 27 -19.23 33.23 -4.19
CA ALA A 27 -20.02 33.46 -2.98
C ALA A 27 -20.82 32.31 -2.32
N GLY A 28 -20.36 31.96 -1.15
CA GLY A 28 -21.05 31.61 0.09
C GLY A 28 -22.47 31.05 0.02
N LYS A 29 -22.60 29.76 0.33
CA LYS A 29 -23.78 29.24 1.04
C LYS A 29 -23.34 28.34 2.19
N VAL A 30 -23.71 28.79 3.38
CA VAL A 30 -23.68 28.02 4.62
C VAL A 30 -24.52 26.76 4.42
N TRP A 31 -23.93 25.60 4.61
CA TRP A 31 -24.65 24.33 4.65
C TRP A 31 -25.37 24.23 5.99
N SER A 32 -26.71 24.26 5.97
CA SER A 32 -27.52 23.93 7.13
C SER A 32 -27.47 22.43 7.37
N GLU A 33 -27.32 22.05 8.64
CA GLU A 33 -27.56 20.70 9.12
C GLU A 33 -28.95 20.22 8.70
N THR A 34 -28.98 19.30 7.73
CA THR A 34 -30.19 18.52 7.44
C THR A 34 -30.09 17.19 8.16
N SER A 35 -31.09 16.94 8.98
CA SER A 35 -31.38 15.70 9.70
C SER A 35 -31.09 14.46 8.85
N HIS A 36 -30.32 13.51 9.41
CA HIS A 36 -30.18 12.16 8.90
C HIS A 36 -31.54 11.46 8.90
N GLU A 37 -32.30 11.56 7.83
CA GLU A 37 -33.30 10.56 7.53
C GLU A 37 -32.60 9.26 7.17
N ALA A 38 -33.04 8.15 7.78
CA ALA A 38 -32.57 6.82 7.52
C ALA A 38 -32.61 6.55 6.00
N ILE A 39 -31.44 6.44 5.38
CA ILE A 39 -31.31 5.96 4.00
C ILE A 39 -31.79 4.50 4.03
N GLY A 40 -32.99 4.25 3.49
CA GLY A 40 -33.53 2.92 3.32
C GLY A 40 -32.53 2.01 2.61
N GLU A 41 -32.67 0.70 2.72
CA GLU A 41 -31.85 -0.35 2.07
C GLU A 41 -31.75 -0.13 0.55
N THR A 42 -31.01 0.88 0.14
CA THR A 42 -30.56 1.08 -1.24
C THR A 42 -29.47 0.04 -1.48
N GLY A 43 -29.71 -0.87 -2.40
CA GLY A 43 -29.03 -2.11 -2.64
C GLY A 43 -27.52 -2.06 -2.39
N ALA A 44 -27.06 -2.76 -1.34
CA ALA A 44 -25.67 -2.84 -0.96
C ALA A 44 -24.82 -3.25 -2.17
N THR A 45 -23.78 -2.45 -2.48
CA THR A 45 -22.84 -2.78 -3.57
C THR A 45 -22.02 -4.00 -3.16
N ARG A 46 -22.06 -5.04 -3.98
CA ARG A 46 -21.45 -6.36 -3.67
C ARG A 46 -20.60 -6.83 -4.83
N ILE A 47 -19.44 -7.37 -4.49
CA ILE A 47 -18.63 -8.18 -5.41
C ILE A 47 -18.93 -9.63 -5.07
N PHE A 48 -19.40 -10.43 -6.03
CA PHE A 48 -19.69 -11.83 -5.74
C PHE A 48 -19.36 -12.78 -6.89
N TYR A 49 -19.14 -14.04 -6.53
CA TYR A 49 -18.78 -15.14 -7.40
C TYR A 49 -19.65 -16.38 -7.08
N ARG A 50 -19.81 -17.28 -8.05
CA ARG A 50 -20.56 -18.54 -7.91
C ARG A 50 -19.67 -19.75 -7.73
N GLN A 51 -18.40 -19.54 -7.47
CA GLN A 51 -17.38 -20.56 -7.22
C GLN A 51 -16.35 -20.03 -6.22
N PRO A 52 -15.67 -20.93 -5.48
CA PRO A 52 -14.54 -20.55 -4.64
C PRO A 52 -13.40 -19.96 -5.47
N ALA A 53 -12.56 -19.16 -4.84
CA ALA A 53 -11.30 -18.72 -5.43
C ALA A 53 -10.35 -19.92 -5.63
N LEU A 54 -9.76 -20.01 -6.82
CA LEU A 54 -8.80 -21.06 -7.15
C LEU A 54 -7.35 -20.60 -6.96
N ALA A 55 -7.12 -19.30 -7.08
CA ALA A 55 -5.83 -18.68 -6.89
C ALA A 55 -5.94 -17.49 -5.95
N TRP A 56 -4.82 -17.07 -5.38
CA TRP A 56 -4.78 -15.96 -4.42
C TRP A 56 -5.38 -14.64 -4.98
N PRO A 57 -5.15 -14.23 -6.23
CA PRO A 57 -5.75 -13.01 -6.77
C PRO A 57 -7.28 -13.05 -6.92
N ASP A 58 -7.89 -14.26 -6.90
CA ASP A 58 -9.33 -14.43 -6.99
C ASP A 58 -10.02 -14.36 -5.62
N ALA A 59 -9.24 -14.47 -4.52
CA ALA A 59 -9.76 -14.44 -3.16
C ALA A 59 -10.20 -13.04 -2.75
N LEU A 60 -11.14 -12.95 -1.81
CA LEU A 60 -11.68 -11.68 -1.33
C LEU A 60 -10.86 -11.12 -0.17
N PRO A 61 -10.34 -9.88 -0.27
CA PRO A 61 -9.58 -9.27 0.81
C PRO A 61 -10.48 -8.75 1.93
N VAL A 62 -10.10 -8.98 3.18
CA VAL A 62 -10.60 -8.25 4.35
C VAL A 62 -9.41 -7.66 5.11
N GLY A 63 -9.61 -6.47 5.71
CA GLY A 63 -8.50 -5.79 6.38
C GLY A 63 -8.97 -4.65 7.29
N ASN A 64 -8.07 -4.26 8.22
CA ASN A 64 -8.31 -3.16 9.15
C ASN A 64 -7.12 -2.17 9.24
N GLY A 65 -6.23 -2.19 8.22
CA GLY A 65 -4.99 -1.44 8.18
C GLY A 65 -3.82 -2.19 8.83
N ARG A 66 -4.06 -3.06 9.81
CA ARG A 66 -3.04 -3.81 10.54
C ARG A 66 -3.08 -5.31 10.27
N LEU A 67 -4.28 -5.91 10.37
CA LEU A 67 -4.52 -7.31 10.09
C LEU A 67 -5.29 -7.45 8.79
N GLY A 68 -4.83 -8.31 7.91
CA GLY A 68 -5.50 -8.64 6.67
C GLY A 68 -5.69 -10.14 6.50
N ALA A 69 -6.70 -10.52 5.73
CA ALA A 69 -6.86 -11.88 5.24
C ALA A 69 -7.39 -11.90 3.82
N MET A 70 -6.97 -12.90 3.04
CA MET A 70 -7.58 -13.26 1.76
C MET A 70 -8.49 -14.47 1.98
N VAL A 71 -9.77 -14.31 1.64
CA VAL A 71 -10.84 -15.29 1.87
C VAL A 71 -11.09 -16.06 0.58
N PHE A 72 -10.82 -17.37 0.57
CA PHE A 72 -10.94 -18.21 -0.64
C PHE A 72 -12.36 -18.71 -0.87
N GLY A 73 -13.18 -18.79 0.16
CA GLY A 73 -14.56 -19.26 0.05
C GLY A 73 -14.69 -20.78 -0.15
N GLY A 74 -13.69 -21.56 0.25
CA GLY A 74 -13.72 -23.02 0.16
C GLY A 74 -14.90 -23.62 0.93
N THR A 75 -15.43 -24.74 0.48
CA THR A 75 -16.57 -25.41 1.12
C THR A 75 -16.13 -26.35 2.24
N ALA A 76 -15.58 -27.51 1.88
CA ALA A 76 -15.05 -28.47 2.87
C ALA A 76 -13.74 -27.98 3.51
N ASN A 77 -12.90 -27.31 2.74
CA ASN A 77 -11.63 -26.75 3.19
C ASN A 77 -11.60 -25.25 2.87
N GLU A 78 -11.67 -24.40 3.87
CA GLU A 78 -11.48 -22.96 3.72
C GLU A 78 -10.04 -22.59 4.03
N ARG A 79 -9.46 -21.75 3.20
CA ARG A 79 -8.17 -21.07 3.44
C ARG A 79 -8.41 -19.61 3.73
N LEU A 80 -7.87 -19.13 4.84
CA LEU A 80 -7.71 -17.72 5.11
C LEU A 80 -6.20 -17.43 5.11
N GLN A 81 -5.69 -16.80 4.06
CA GLN A 81 -4.31 -16.37 4.05
C GLN A 81 -4.19 -15.07 4.85
N LEU A 82 -3.31 -15.03 5.84
CA LEU A 82 -3.24 -14.00 6.87
C LEU A 82 -2.05 -13.07 6.67
N ASN A 83 -2.23 -11.80 7.04
CA ASN A 83 -1.20 -10.79 7.07
C ASN A 83 -1.26 -9.95 8.34
N GLU A 84 -0.10 -9.47 8.77
CA GLU A 84 0.08 -8.38 9.74
C GLU A 84 1.12 -7.40 9.16
N GLU A 85 0.83 -6.11 9.20
CA GLU A 85 1.54 -5.05 8.46
C GLU A 85 3.04 -4.94 8.76
N THR A 86 3.51 -5.44 9.90
CA THR A 86 4.90 -5.36 10.35
C THR A 86 5.68 -6.68 10.29
N VAL A 87 5.16 -7.70 9.62
CA VAL A 87 5.88 -8.95 9.36
C VAL A 87 6.87 -8.75 8.22
N TRP A 88 8.03 -8.17 8.54
CA TRP A 88 9.09 -7.83 7.59
C TRP A 88 10.37 -8.60 7.88
N MET A 89 11.04 -9.03 6.80
CA MET A 89 12.39 -9.57 6.86
C MET A 89 13.40 -8.46 7.20
N GLY A 90 14.47 -8.79 7.89
CA GLY A 90 15.57 -7.86 8.17
C GLY A 90 15.43 -7.07 9.46
N GLU A 91 16.24 -6.04 9.59
CA GLU A 91 16.33 -5.12 10.73
C GLU A 91 16.85 -3.75 10.26
N ARG A 92 16.79 -2.75 11.12
CA ARG A 92 17.44 -1.46 10.86
C ARG A 92 18.95 -1.67 10.72
N ARG A 93 19.53 -1.22 9.59
CA ARG A 93 20.95 -1.36 9.30
C ARG A 93 21.49 -0.20 8.50
N ASP A 94 22.80 0.03 8.62
CA ASP A 94 23.54 0.90 7.72
C ASP A 94 23.85 0.12 6.42
N ARG A 95 23.53 0.70 5.28
CA ARG A 95 23.81 0.16 3.95
C ARG A 95 24.62 1.14 3.11
N ASP A 96 25.26 2.12 3.75
CA ASP A 96 26.06 3.11 3.05
C ASP A 96 27.12 2.47 2.15
N ASN A 97 27.22 2.96 0.93
CA ASN A 97 28.33 2.63 0.07
C ASN A 97 29.56 3.45 0.52
N PRO A 98 30.70 2.82 0.84
CA PRO A 98 31.89 3.53 1.29
C PRO A 98 32.47 4.48 0.24
N GLN A 99 32.07 4.32 -1.03
CA GLN A 99 32.47 5.16 -2.15
C GLN A 99 31.44 6.23 -2.52
N ALA A 100 30.34 6.38 -1.77
CA ALA A 100 29.22 7.29 -2.07
C ALA A 100 29.65 8.73 -2.39
N ALA A 101 30.76 9.20 -1.80
CA ALA A 101 31.30 10.53 -2.10
C ALA A 101 31.70 10.74 -3.57
N LYS A 102 31.88 9.67 -4.35
CA LYS A 102 32.19 9.72 -5.80
C LYS A 102 30.95 9.97 -6.68
N THR A 103 29.76 10.16 -6.12
CA THR A 103 28.56 10.54 -6.90
C THR A 103 28.82 11.79 -7.78
N ALA A 104 29.69 12.71 -7.33
CA ALA A 104 30.08 13.87 -8.14
C ALA A 104 30.84 13.48 -9.42
N GLU A 105 31.60 12.37 -9.41
CA GLU A 105 32.29 11.86 -10.60
C GLU A 105 31.28 11.27 -11.60
N VAL A 106 30.24 10.56 -11.12
CA VAL A 106 29.12 10.07 -11.96
C VAL A 106 28.47 11.23 -12.68
N ARG A 107 28.16 12.32 -11.95
CA ARG A 107 27.61 13.55 -12.51
C ARG A 107 28.51 14.15 -13.59
N ALA A 108 29.81 14.25 -13.33
CA ALA A 108 30.78 14.79 -14.29
C ALA A 108 30.84 13.97 -15.59
N LEU A 109 30.72 12.64 -15.50
CA LEU A 109 30.66 11.76 -16.67
C LEU A 109 29.39 12.00 -17.49
N LEU A 110 28.21 12.13 -16.84
CA LEU A 110 26.95 12.44 -17.52
C LEU A 110 27.03 13.80 -18.25
N MET A 111 27.52 14.82 -17.59
CA MET A 111 27.71 16.15 -18.20
C MET A 111 28.71 16.14 -19.37
N ALA A 112 29.64 15.17 -19.38
CA ALA A 112 30.58 14.96 -20.51
C ALA A 112 30.00 14.05 -21.62
N GLY A 113 28.73 13.60 -21.53
CA GLY A 113 28.10 12.71 -22.49
C GLY A 113 28.57 11.25 -22.39
N LYS A 114 29.30 10.87 -21.35
CA LYS A 114 29.87 9.53 -21.13
C LYS A 114 28.91 8.65 -20.33
N VAL A 115 27.72 8.41 -20.87
CA VAL A 115 26.59 7.82 -20.13
C VAL A 115 26.92 6.41 -19.64
N HIS A 116 27.48 5.53 -20.46
CA HIS A 116 27.81 4.16 -20.04
C HIS A 116 28.89 4.09 -18.96
N GLU A 117 29.89 4.98 -19.04
CA GLU A 117 30.90 5.10 -17.98
C GLU A 117 30.25 5.59 -16.67
N ALA A 118 29.28 6.51 -16.77
CA ALA A 118 28.52 7.01 -15.62
C ALA A 118 27.65 5.91 -14.99
N GLU A 119 26.94 5.11 -15.78
CA GLU A 119 26.13 3.99 -15.29
C GLU A 119 26.97 2.92 -14.62
N ALA A 120 28.12 2.57 -15.20
CA ALA A 120 29.05 1.60 -14.61
C ALA A 120 29.61 2.11 -13.26
N LEU A 121 30.02 3.37 -13.19
CA LEU A 121 30.50 3.96 -11.95
C LEU A 121 29.36 4.10 -10.92
N ALA A 122 28.15 4.48 -11.34
CA ALA A 122 27.00 4.57 -10.43
C ALA A 122 26.66 3.22 -9.79
N ALA A 123 26.74 2.14 -10.56
CA ALA A 123 26.54 0.78 -10.03
C ALA A 123 27.56 0.43 -8.93
N GLU A 124 28.81 0.91 -9.06
CA GLU A 124 29.86 0.67 -8.07
C GLU A 124 29.71 1.56 -6.83
N VAL A 125 29.38 2.86 -6.99
CA VAL A 125 29.57 3.85 -5.92
C VAL A 125 28.27 4.37 -5.31
N MET A 126 27.12 4.23 -5.99
CA MET A 126 25.85 4.79 -5.51
C MET A 126 24.91 3.74 -4.93
N MET A 127 24.99 2.48 -5.34
CA MET A 127 24.10 1.44 -4.82
C MET A 127 24.43 1.10 -3.38
N GLY A 128 23.41 0.88 -2.56
CA GLY A 128 23.57 0.43 -1.17
C GLY A 128 24.20 -0.97 -1.07
N ILE A 129 24.85 -1.27 0.06
CA ILE A 129 25.48 -2.58 0.29
C ILE A 129 24.85 -3.26 1.53
N PRO A 130 24.07 -4.32 1.32
CA PRO A 130 23.67 -4.94 0.04
C PRO A 130 22.73 -4.02 -0.77
N ASP A 131 22.63 -4.30 -2.08
CA ASP A 131 21.79 -3.56 -3.04
C ASP A 131 20.29 -3.89 -2.96
N ARG A 132 19.87 -4.70 -1.98
CA ARG A 132 18.49 -5.12 -1.74
C ARG A 132 17.98 -4.65 -0.40
N LEU A 133 16.72 -4.18 -0.37
CA LEU A 133 15.98 -3.94 0.86
C LEU A 133 15.32 -5.22 1.38
N PRO A 134 15.06 -5.30 2.70
CA PRO A 134 14.17 -6.29 3.27
C PRO A 134 12.80 -6.29 2.60
N CYS A 135 12.09 -7.43 2.64
CA CYS A 135 10.75 -7.57 2.09
C CYS A 135 9.69 -7.77 3.17
N TYR A 136 8.47 -7.34 2.85
CA TYR A 136 7.26 -7.69 3.57
C TYR A 136 6.91 -9.16 3.32
N GLN A 137 6.43 -9.89 4.34
CA GLN A 137 6.14 -11.31 4.24
C GLN A 137 4.74 -11.67 4.72
N THR A 138 4.21 -12.81 4.23
CA THR A 138 2.98 -13.40 4.76
C THR A 138 3.11 -13.71 6.25
N LEU A 139 2.02 -13.60 7.00
CA LEU A 139 1.92 -14.12 8.36
C LEU A 139 1.76 -15.65 8.36
N GLY A 140 1.08 -16.19 7.34
CA GLY A 140 0.75 -17.61 7.18
C GLY A 140 -0.69 -17.83 6.77
N ASP A 141 -1.18 -19.04 7.01
CA ASP A 141 -2.54 -19.45 6.66
C ASP A 141 -3.28 -19.99 7.88
N MET A 142 -4.59 -19.73 7.93
CA MET A 142 -5.54 -20.45 8.78
C MET A 142 -6.44 -21.30 7.91
N TRP A 143 -6.59 -22.56 8.27
CA TRP A 143 -7.40 -23.55 7.58
C TRP A 143 -8.57 -23.97 8.45
N LEU A 144 -9.73 -24.10 7.80
CA LEU A 144 -10.96 -24.60 8.40
C LEU A 144 -11.37 -25.84 7.61
N GLU A 145 -11.28 -27.01 8.21
CA GLU A 145 -11.54 -28.30 7.58
C GLU A 145 -12.82 -28.88 8.15
N LEU A 146 -13.89 -28.92 7.34
CA LEU A 146 -15.19 -29.48 7.72
C LEU A 146 -15.22 -30.97 7.42
N ASP A 147 -15.48 -31.77 8.44
CA ASP A 147 -15.59 -33.22 8.28
C ASP A 147 -16.94 -33.61 7.71
N GLY A 148 -16.89 -34.64 6.86
CA GLY A 148 -18.11 -35.29 6.42
C GLY A 148 -19.02 -34.44 5.53
N LEU A 149 -18.50 -33.33 4.97
CA LEU A 149 -19.26 -32.58 3.97
C LEU A 149 -19.41 -33.43 2.70
N ALA A 150 -20.50 -34.14 2.59
CA ALA A 150 -20.78 -35.06 1.49
C ALA A 150 -21.78 -34.46 0.51
N GLY A 151 -21.71 -34.90 -0.76
CA GLY A 151 -22.67 -34.53 -1.80
C GLY A 151 -22.27 -33.28 -2.57
N ASP A 152 -23.05 -32.99 -3.61
CA ASP A 152 -22.84 -31.84 -4.48
C ASP A 152 -23.16 -30.54 -3.72
N VAL A 153 -22.29 -29.54 -3.96
CA VAL A 153 -22.51 -28.18 -3.45
C VAL A 153 -23.49 -27.45 -4.36
N GLN A 154 -24.52 -26.91 -3.78
CA GLN A 154 -25.59 -26.16 -4.45
C GLN A 154 -25.71 -24.76 -3.89
N GLU A 155 -26.32 -23.84 -4.65
CA GLU A 155 -26.59 -22.45 -4.26
C GLU A 155 -25.33 -21.73 -3.74
N TYR A 156 -24.14 -22.04 -4.31
CA TYR A 156 -22.89 -21.44 -3.85
C TYR A 156 -22.82 -19.95 -4.18
N ARG A 157 -22.36 -19.17 -3.18
CA ARG A 157 -22.07 -17.74 -3.31
C ARG A 157 -20.91 -17.35 -2.40
N LEU A 158 -19.87 -16.74 -2.98
CA LEU A 158 -18.80 -16.02 -2.29
C LEU A 158 -18.99 -14.54 -2.56
N GLU A 159 -19.05 -13.70 -1.54
CA GLU A 159 -19.41 -12.29 -1.66
C GLU A 159 -18.58 -11.40 -0.74
N LEU A 160 -18.18 -10.22 -1.23
CA LEU A 160 -17.69 -9.12 -0.41
C LEU A 160 -18.74 -8.00 -0.42
N ASP A 161 -19.28 -7.71 0.75
CA ASP A 161 -20.21 -6.61 0.98
C ASP A 161 -19.42 -5.33 1.21
N LEU A 162 -19.44 -4.43 0.21
CA LEU A 162 -18.68 -3.17 0.25
C LEU A 162 -19.32 -2.08 1.13
N ASP A 163 -20.52 -2.30 1.65
CA ASP A 163 -21.12 -1.38 2.63
C ASP A 163 -20.82 -1.80 4.08
N GLN A 164 -20.49 -3.07 4.30
CA GLN A 164 -20.23 -3.63 5.63
C GLN A 164 -18.76 -4.06 5.82
N ALA A 165 -17.95 -4.16 4.77
CA ALA A 165 -16.60 -4.73 4.77
C ALA A 165 -16.57 -6.17 5.31
N ILE A 166 -17.53 -7.02 4.90
CA ILE A 166 -17.68 -8.40 5.33
C ILE A 166 -17.60 -9.33 4.11
N ALA A 167 -16.71 -10.29 4.14
CA ALA A 167 -16.70 -11.40 3.20
C ALA A 167 -17.67 -12.50 3.69
N LYS A 168 -18.54 -12.97 2.80
CA LYS A 168 -19.58 -13.95 3.11
C LYS A 168 -19.49 -15.13 2.15
N THR A 169 -19.58 -16.35 2.68
CA THR A 169 -19.70 -17.57 1.89
C THR A 169 -21.01 -18.27 2.28
N SER A 170 -21.82 -18.66 1.32
CA SER A 170 -23.01 -19.45 1.56
C SER A 170 -23.15 -20.55 0.52
N PHE A 171 -23.64 -21.71 0.94
CA PHE A 171 -23.93 -22.86 0.09
C PHE A 171 -24.85 -23.87 0.77
N VAL A 172 -25.39 -24.80 0.00
CA VAL A 172 -26.12 -25.96 0.49
C VAL A 172 -25.30 -27.21 0.18
N ALA A 173 -25.04 -28.03 1.18
CA ALA A 173 -24.36 -29.31 1.03
C ALA A 173 -24.76 -30.26 2.18
N GLY A 174 -24.80 -31.56 1.92
CA GLY A 174 -25.21 -32.55 2.91
C GLY A 174 -26.66 -32.38 3.44
N GLY A 175 -27.53 -31.71 2.67
CA GLY A 175 -28.91 -31.41 3.07
C GLY A 175 -29.02 -30.27 4.10
N ALA A 176 -27.96 -29.47 4.33
CA ALA A 176 -27.95 -28.34 5.24
C ALA A 176 -27.43 -27.07 4.55
N ARG A 177 -27.91 -25.92 5.02
CA ARG A 177 -27.42 -24.61 4.62
C ARG A 177 -26.26 -24.21 5.50
N TRP A 178 -25.16 -23.79 4.85
CA TRP A 178 -23.94 -23.30 5.45
C TRP A 178 -23.77 -21.82 5.19
N LYS A 179 -23.33 -21.10 6.21
CA LYS A 179 -22.96 -19.66 6.11
C LYS A 179 -21.66 -19.42 6.83
N ARG A 180 -20.85 -18.56 6.26
CA ARG A 180 -19.63 -18.05 6.87
C ARG A 180 -19.54 -16.55 6.64
N GLU A 181 -19.25 -15.79 7.69
CA GLU A 181 -18.97 -14.36 7.64
C GLU A 181 -17.57 -14.11 8.19
N ILE A 182 -16.78 -13.27 7.51
CA ILE A 182 -15.42 -12.95 7.87
C ILE A 182 -15.21 -11.45 7.72
N PHE A 183 -14.70 -10.81 8.77
CA PHE A 183 -14.32 -9.40 8.75
C PHE A 183 -13.12 -9.12 9.64
N SER A 184 -12.40 -8.03 9.36
CA SER A 184 -11.28 -7.56 10.16
C SER A 184 -11.66 -6.26 10.88
N SER A 185 -11.88 -6.34 12.18
CA SER A 185 -12.32 -5.22 13.01
C SER A 185 -11.16 -4.29 13.38
N ALA A 186 -11.20 -3.02 12.97
CA ALA A 186 -10.22 -2.02 13.36
C ALA A 186 -10.34 -1.64 14.85
N PRO A 187 -11.54 -1.38 15.42
CA PRO A 187 -11.65 -1.03 16.83
C PRO A 187 -11.11 -2.09 17.80
N ARG A 188 -11.17 -3.37 17.41
CA ARG A 188 -10.73 -4.50 18.26
C ARG A 188 -9.43 -5.13 17.81
N ASN A 189 -8.95 -4.76 16.61
CA ASN A 189 -7.75 -5.32 16.00
C ASN A 189 -7.77 -6.86 16.01
N VAL A 190 -8.86 -7.45 15.52
CA VAL A 190 -9.06 -8.89 15.37
C VAL A 190 -9.72 -9.21 14.04
N ILE A 191 -9.42 -10.37 13.47
CA ILE A 191 -10.24 -10.96 12.40
C ILE A 191 -11.25 -11.88 13.05
N ALA A 192 -12.52 -11.66 12.77
CA ALA A 192 -13.63 -12.50 13.26
C ALA A 192 -14.14 -13.38 12.13
N VAL A 193 -14.32 -14.66 12.44
CA VAL A 193 -14.89 -15.66 11.54
C VAL A 193 -16.10 -16.29 12.23
N ARG A 194 -17.27 -16.18 11.62
CA ARG A 194 -18.48 -16.84 12.09
C ARG A 194 -18.90 -17.93 11.12
N LEU A 195 -19.02 -19.16 11.61
CA LEU A 195 -19.58 -20.29 10.87
C LEU A 195 -20.94 -20.64 11.45
N GLU A 196 -21.93 -20.90 10.58
CA GLU A 196 -23.25 -21.33 10.94
C GLU A 196 -23.73 -22.46 10.02
N CYS A 197 -24.35 -23.48 10.60
CA CYS A 197 -24.99 -24.58 9.90
C CYS A 197 -26.30 -24.98 10.60
N GLU A 198 -27.30 -25.38 9.83
CA GLU A 198 -28.58 -25.88 10.36
C GLU A 198 -28.41 -27.22 11.12
N GLN A 199 -27.32 -27.95 10.82
CA GLN A 199 -26.96 -29.21 11.48
C GLN A 199 -25.69 -29.06 12.31
N PRO A 200 -25.50 -29.88 13.35
CA PRO A 200 -24.25 -29.92 14.09
C PRO A 200 -23.07 -30.26 13.18
N MET A 201 -22.00 -29.42 13.23
CA MET A 201 -20.79 -29.59 12.43
C MET A 201 -19.65 -30.20 13.23
N ALA A 202 -18.74 -30.83 12.52
CA ALA A 202 -17.42 -31.19 12.99
C ALA A 202 -16.37 -30.42 12.18
N LEU A 203 -15.49 -29.66 12.85
CA LEU A 203 -14.55 -28.70 12.27
C LEU A 203 -13.19 -28.86 12.89
N THR A 204 -12.14 -28.92 12.08
CA THR A 204 -10.75 -28.78 12.51
C THR A 204 -10.22 -27.41 12.10
N VAL A 205 -9.59 -26.71 13.06
CA VAL A 205 -8.91 -25.42 12.83
C VAL A 205 -7.42 -25.64 12.99
N ARG A 206 -6.63 -25.22 12.02
CA ARG A 206 -5.17 -25.20 12.10
C ARG A 206 -4.60 -23.88 11.57
N MET A 207 -3.41 -23.53 12.04
CA MET A 207 -2.61 -22.46 11.48
C MET A 207 -1.25 -23.01 11.04
N ASP A 208 -0.75 -22.54 9.92
CA ASP A 208 0.60 -22.87 9.47
C ASP A 208 1.24 -21.69 8.69
N ARG A 209 2.54 -21.81 8.51
CA ARG A 209 3.32 -20.95 7.65
C ARG A 209 4.40 -21.81 6.98
N VAL A 210 4.69 -21.55 5.73
CA VAL A 210 5.58 -22.38 4.92
C VAL A 210 6.95 -22.62 5.58
N VAL A 211 7.50 -21.60 6.26
CA VAL A 211 8.81 -21.66 6.93
C VAL A 211 8.86 -20.79 8.18
N HIS A 212 9.78 -21.11 9.08
CA HIS A 212 10.16 -20.30 10.24
C HIS A 212 9.01 -20.00 11.21
N SER A 213 8.16 -21.01 11.44
CA SER A 213 7.10 -20.94 12.45
C SER A 213 6.86 -22.27 13.12
N GLU A 214 6.26 -22.20 14.29
CA GLU A 214 5.75 -23.33 15.06
C GLU A 214 4.34 -23.00 15.57
N THR A 215 3.44 -23.97 15.49
CA THR A 215 2.06 -23.85 16.01
C THR A 215 1.83 -24.86 17.10
N VAL A 216 1.30 -24.39 18.22
CA VAL A 216 0.96 -25.22 19.39
C VAL A 216 -0.45 -24.86 19.92
N ALA A 217 -1.11 -25.81 20.52
CA ALA A 217 -2.29 -25.53 21.33
C ALA A 217 -1.84 -24.96 22.69
N ALA A 218 -2.25 -23.74 23.00
CA ALA A 218 -1.93 -23.08 24.25
C ALA A 218 -2.87 -23.50 25.39
N ASP A 219 -4.13 -23.80 25.03
CA ASP A 219 -5.16 -24.34 25.94
C ASP A 219 -6.25 -25.07 25.13
N ALA A 220 -7.37 -25.40 25.77
CA ALA A 220 -8.42 -26.22 25.16
C ALA A 220 -9.06 -25.59 23.91
N ASN A 221 -9.05 -24.27 23.79
CA ASN A 221 -9.74 -23.56 22.72
C ASN A 221 -8.87 -22.51 21.99
N ARG A 222 -7.54 -22.55 22.17
CA ARG A 222 -6.64 -21.58 21.59
C ARG A 222 -5.38 -22.20 20.96
N LEU A 223 -5.10 -21.82 19.71
CA LEU A 223 -3.82 -22.08 19.03
C LEU A 223 -2.94 -20.84 19.04
N VAL A 224 -1.64 -21.06 19.11
CA VAL A 224 -0.61 -20.03 19.03
C VAL A 224 0.41 -20.46 17.98
N MET A 225 0.62 -19.60 16.98
CA MET A 225 1.70 -19.70 16.02
C MET A 225 2.74 -18.63 16.31
N THR A 226 3.99 -19.02 16.52
CA THR A 226 5.13 -18.10 16.68
C THR A 226 6.14 -18.32 15.58
N GLY A 227 6.86 -17.26 15.21
CA GLY A 227 7.87 -17.34 14.18
C GLY A 227 8.60 -16.02 13.97
N ALA A 228 9.34 -15.93 12.86
CA ALA A 228 10.02 -14.71 12.44
C ALA A 228 10.04 -14.60 10.91
N ALA A 229 9.95 -13.39 10.40
CA ALA A 229 10.04 -13.08 8.97
C ALA A 229 11.50 -13.19 8.49
N ARG A 230 11.89 -14.35 7.98
CA ARG A 230 13.25 -14.67 7.52
C ARG A 230 13.25 -15.17 6.08
N PRO A 231 14.41 -15.12 5.38
CA PRO A 231 14.54 -15.72 4.04
C PRO A 231 14.15 -17.19 4.03
N ALA A 232 13.47 -17.66 2.98
CA ALA A 232 13.08 -19.07 2.82
C ALA A 232 14.28 -20.01 2.73
N LYS A 233 15.40 -19.56 2.15
CA LYS A 233 16.65 -20.31 2.01
C LYS A 233 17.78 -19.55 2.68
N PRO A 234 18.70 -20.24 3.36
CA PRO A 234 19.96 -19.63 3.80
C PRO A 234 20.68 -19.06 2.58
N THR A 235 21.10 -17.81 2.63
CA THR A 235 21.94 -17.26 1.58
C THR A 235 23.36 -17.80 1.72
N THR A 236 24.01 -18.10 0.60
CA THR A 236 25.40 -18.58 0.58
C THR A 236 26.42 -17.45 0.74
N ASP A 237 25.97 -16.21 0.68
CA ASP A 237 26.79 -15.02 0.88
C ASP A 237 27.05 -14.79 2.38
N ALA A 238 28.33 -14.81 2.77
CA ALA A 238 28.76 -14.65 4.17
C ALA A 238 28.28 -13.32 4.78
N ALA A 239 28.18 -12.23 4.00
CA ALA A 239 27.68 -10.94 4.47
C ALA A 239 26.16 -10.94 4.77
N THR A 240 25.41 -11.88 4.16
CA THR A 240 23.99 -12.07 4.38
C THR A 240 23.68 -13.25 5.30
N GLN A 241 24.59 -14.21 5.48
CA GLN A 241 24.42 -15.34 6.42
C GLN A 241 24.35 -14.90 7.89
N GLU A 242 25.12 -13.89 8.29
CA GLU A 242 25.05 -13.33 9.65
C GLU A 242 23.71 -12.63 9.94
N ARG A 243 22.89 -12.37 8.92
CA ARG A 243 21.70 -11.52 9.00
C ARG A 243 20.40 -12.23 8.60
N GLN A 244 20.23 -13.47 8.99
CA GLN A 244 18.91 -14.13 8.94
C GLN A 244 17.98 -13.57 10.02
N VAL A 245 17.96 -12.23 10.15
CA VAL A 245 17.16 -11.52 11.12
C VAL A 245 15.85 -11.10 10.44
N GLY A 246 14.81 -11.04 11.20
CA GLY A 246 13.53 -10.53 10.76
C GLY A 246 12.60 -10.35 11.95
N VAL A 247 11.55 -9.59 11.73
CA VAL A 247 10.58 -9.28 12.77
C VAL A 247 9.95 -10.57 13.29
N ALA A 248 10.08 -10.83 14.59
CA ALA A 248 9.39 -11.91 15.25
C ALA A 248 7.90 -11.62 15.36
N PHE A 249 7.06 -12.64 15.23
CA PHE A 249 5.62 -12.53 15.30
C PHE A 249 4.99 -13.60 16.18
N ARG A 250 3.80 -13.29 16.66
CA ARG A 250 2.88 -14.20 17.35
C ARG A 250 1.48 -14.03 16.75
N ALA A 251 0.86 -15.10 16.28
CA ALA A 251 -0.52 -15.15 15.87
C ALA A 251 -1.30 -16.10 16.77
N GLU A 252 -2.50 -15.74 17.14
CA GLU A 252 -3.36 -16.55 17.96
C GLU A 252 -4.75 -16.68 17.34
N VAL A 253 -5.36 -17.85 17.44
CA VAL A 253 -6.79 -18.06 17.18
C VAL A 253 -7.45 -18.61 18.43
N ALA A 254 -8.53 -17.96 18.86
CA ALA A 254 -9.42 -18.46 19.91
C ALA A 254 -10.74 -18.92 19.30
N ALA A 255 -11.19 -20.12 19.66
CA ALA A 255 -12.45 -20.71 19.18
C ALA A 255 -13.51 -20.70 20.27
N HIS A 256 -14.72 -20.27 19.89
CA HIS A 256 -15.91 -20.26 20.73
C HIS A 256 -17.05 -20.97 19.99
N ALA A 257 -17.63 -21.95 20.60
CA ALA A 257 -18.82 -22.66 20.11
C ALA A 257 -20.02 -22.28 20.98
N ASP A 258 -21.13 -21.87 20.36
CA ASP A 258 -22.36 -21.54 21.11
C ASP A 258 -23.02 -22.81 21.72
N ASP A 259 -22.81 -23.94 21.06
CA ASP A 259 -23.19 -25.29 21.46
C ASP A 259 -22.08 -26.29 21.03
N GLY A 260 -22.09 -27.52 21.50
CA GLY A 260 -21.04 -28.49 21.22
C GLY A 260 -19.79 -28.32 22.09
N ALA A 261 -18.66 -28.81 21.62
CA ALA A 261 -17.40 -28.83 22.37
C ALA A 261 -16.22 -28.36 21.51
N VAL A 262 -15.29 -27.63 22.14
CA VAL A 262 -14.00 -27.27 21.57
C VAL A 262 -12.91 -27.96 22.38
N ARG A 263 -11.92 -28.59 21.71
CA ARG A 263 -10.79 -29.25 22.37
C ARG A 263 -9.52 -29.10 21.55
N ALA A 264 -8.40 -29.01 22.22
CA ALA A 264 -7.10 -29.12 21.58
C ALA A 264 -6.84 -30.57 21.12
N ALA A 265 -6.26 -30.71 19.93
CA ALA A 265 -5.85 -31.98 19.34
C ALA A 265 -4.47 -31.82 18.66
N GLY A 266 -3.39 -32.02 19.43
CA GLY A 266 -2.03 -31.73 18.98
C GLY A 266 -1.84 -30.24 18.74
N ASN A 267 -1.52 -29.86 17.49
CA ASN A 267 -1.35 -28.47 17.04
C ASN A 267 -2.59 -27.93 16.30
N THR A 268 -3.77 -28.53 16.54
CA THR A 268 -5.05 -28.13 15.96
C THR A 268 -6.11 -27.93 17.04
N LEU A 269 -7.22 -27.26 16.71
CA LEU A 269 -8.44 -27.28 17.50
C LEU A 269 -9.49 -28.14 16.79
N ARG A 270 -10.14 -28.98 17.56
CA ARG A 270 -11.27 -29.80 17.13
C ARG A 270 -12.56 -29.27 17.76
N ILE A 271 -13.55 -28.99 16.93
CA ILE A 271 -14.87 -28.51 17.32
C ILE A 271 -15.89 -29.54 16.87
N GLU A 272 -16.74 -30.01 17.77
CA GLU A 272 -17.69 -31.08 17.49
C GLU A 272 -19.07 -30.75 18.06
N GLY A 273 -20.11 -31.05 17.28
CA GLY A 273 -21.50 -30.90 17.70
C GLY A 273 -22.04 -29.48 17.71
N ALA A 274 -21.26 -28.50 17.22
CA ALA A 274 -21.67 -27.11 17.19
C ALA A 274 -22.48 -26.77 15.92
N ARG A 275 -23.48 -25.93 16.04
CA ARG A 275 -24.17 -25.31 14.90
C ARG A 275 -23.64 -23.92 14.60
N ARG A 276 -23.03 -23.27 15.58
CA ARG A 276 -22.46 -21.94 15.45
C ARG A 276 -21.11 -21.88 16.13
N VAL A 277 -20.11 -21.40 15.38
CA VAL A 277 -18.72 -21.25 15.82
C VAL A 277 -18.23 -19.85 15.52
N THR A 278 -17.59 -19.22 16.47
CA THR A 278 -16.85 -17.96 16.26
C THR A 278 -15.37 -18.20 16.49
N LEU A 279 -14.53 -17.80 15.52
CA LEU A 279 -13.09 -17.77 15.67
C LEU A 279 -12.64 -16.33 15.69
N LEU A 280 -11.73 -16.01 16.62
CA LEU A 280 -11.11 -14.69 16.75
C LEU A 280 -9.62 -14.85 16.49
N VAL A 281 -9.11 -14.21 15.43
CA VAL A 281 -7.70 -14.24 15.05
C VAL A 281 -7.04 -12.91 15.39
N MET A 282 -5.89 -13.01 16.04
CA MET A 282 -5.08 -11.86 16.45
C MET A 282 -3.62 -12.09 16.08
N ALA A 283 -2.88 -11.03 15.76
CA ALA A 283 -1.43 -11.10 15.64
C ALA A 283 -0.75 -9.88 16.26
N ALA A 284 0.49 -10.08 16.69
CA ALA A 284 1.38 -9.06 17.22
C ALA A 284 2.82 -9.35 16.79
N THR A 285 3.64 -8.32 16.69
CA THR A 285 5.03 -8.43 16.27
C THR A 285 5.99 -7.74 17.24
N ALA A 286 7.25 -8.18 17.25
CA ALA A 286 8.29 -7.55 18.06
C ALA A 286 8.60 -6.11 17.61
N PHE A 287 8.28 -5.74 16.36
CA PHE A 287 8.46 -4.36 15.88
C PHE A 287 7.63 -3.36 16.70
N ARG A 288 6.40 -3.73 17.05
CA ARG A 288 5.49 -2.89 17.83
C ARG A 288 5.55 -3.14 19.34
N GLU A 289 5.72 -4.40 19.74
CA GLU A 289 5.57 -4.82 21.14
C GLU A 289 6.91 -5.12 21.84
N GLY A 290 8.02 -5.00 21.10
CA GLY A 290 9.39 -5.15 21.60
C GLY A 290 9.88 -6.61 21.68
N ASP A 291 9.19 -7.47 22.43
CA ASP A 291 9.64 -8.84 22.68
C ASP A 291 8.48 -9.87 22.74
N ALA A 292 8.82 -11.12 23.03
CA ALA A 292 7.85 -12.20 23.12
C ALA A 292 6.78 -11.98 24.20
N ARG A 293 7.14 -11.37 25.32
CA ARG A 293 6.20 -11.06 26.41
C ARG A 293 5.25 -9.93 26.03
N GLY A 294 5.76 -8.90 25.36
CA GLY A 294 4.96 -7.82 24.82
C GLY A 294 3.94 -8.34 23.80
N MET A 295 4.38 -9.19 22.85
CA MET A 295 3.51 -9.82 21.86
C MET A 295 2.41 -10.68 22.52
N GLU A 296 2.76 -11.50 23.51
CA GLU A 296 1.80 -12.31 24.27
C GLU A 296 0.78 -11.44 25.01
N ALA A 297 1.24 -10.40 25.70
CA ALA A 297 0.38 -9.47 26.42
C ALA A 297 -0.59 -8.72 25.49
N ALA A 298 -0.13 -8.31 24.30
CA ALA A 298 -0.95 -7.66 23.28
C ALA A 298 -2.04 -8.58 22.73
N CYS A 299 -1.69 -9.82 22.34
CA CYS A 299 -2.64 -10.82 21.89
C CYS A 299 -3.67 -11.15 22.99
N ALA A 300 -3.21 -11.44 24.21
CA ALA A 300 -4.09 -11.75 25.34
C ALA A 300 -5.07 -10.61 25.66
N ARG A 301 -4.59 -9.36 25.65
CA ARG A 301 -5.42 -8.18 25.91
C ARG A 301 -6.53 -8.03 24.87
N ASN A 302 -6.21 -8.11 23.59
CA ASN A 302 -7.16 -7.91 22.50
C ASN A 302 -8.16 -9.08 22.39
N LEU A 303 -7.68 -10.33 22.50
CA LEU A 303 -8.56 -11.51 22.53
C LEU A 303 -9.51 -11.48 23.72
N LYS A 304 -9.03 -11.09 24.93
CA LYS A 304 -9.89 -10.98 26.10
C LYS A 304 -11.04 -10.00 25.88
N VAL A 305 -10.78 -8.85 25.30
CA VAL A 305 -11.82 -7.84 25.01
C VAL A 305 -12.77 -8.36 23.94
N ALA A 306 -12.27 -8.87 22.81
CA ALA A 306 -13.12 -9.38 21.73
C ALA A 306 -13.97 -10.58 22.17
N SER A 307 -13.41 -11.52 22.94
CA SER A 307 -14.12 -12.70 23.45
C SER A 307 -15.18 -12.36 24.51
N SER A 308 -15.12 -11.18 25.14
CA SER A 308 -16.15 -10.73 26.08
C SER A 308 -17.39 -10.14 25.38
N MET A 309 -17.33 -9.94 24.07
CA MET A 309 -18.42 -9.41 23.26
C MET A 309 -19.20 -10.55 22.60
N SER A 310 -20.51 -10.36 22.39
CA SER A 310 -21.26 -11.23 21.46
C SER A 310 -20.78 -10.96 20.02
N TYR A 311 -20.90 -11.98 19.16
CA TYR A 311 -20.58 -11.81 17.73
C TYR A 311 -21.31 -10.63 17.10
N ASP A 312 -22.61 -10.47 17.40
CA ASP A 312 -23.43 -9.39 16.84
C ASP A 312 -22.98 -8.01 17.34
N ALA A 313 -22.50 -7.90 18.58
CA ALA A 313 -21.95 -6.65 19.10
C ALA A 313 -20.62 -6.31 18.41
N LEU A 314 -19.75 -7.29 18.23
CA LEU A 314 -18.47 -7.12 17.53
C LEU A 314 -18.68 -6.74 16.04
N LYS A 315 -19.62 -7.42 15.37
CA LYS A 315 -20.00 -7.13 13.98
C LYS A 315 -20.58 -5.72 13.84
N ARG A 316 -21.49 -5.32 14.72
CA ARG A 316 -22.10 -3.99 14.70
C ARG A 316 -21.03 -2.90 14.85
N GLU A 317 -20.13 -3.03 15.83
CA GLU A 317 -19.04 -2.06 16.04
C GLU A 317 -18.11 -1.98 14.81
N HIS A 318 -17.77 -3.11 14.19
CA HIS A 318 -17.00 -3.15 12.96
C HIS A 318 -17.70 -2.41 11.81
N VAL A 319 -19.00 -2.66 11.61
CA VAL A 319 -19.80 -2.05 10.55
C VAL A 319 -19.92 -0.54 10.77
N GLU A 320 -20.21 -0.10 11.99
CA GLU A 320 -20.31 1.33 12.34
C GLU A 320 -18.98 2.05 12.10
N ASP A 321 -17.86 1.48 12.53
CA ASP A 321 -16.51 2.04 12.27
C ASP A 321 -16.24 2.15 10.76
N TYR A 322 -16.41 1.06 10.00
CA TYR A 322 -16.15 1.06 8.56
C TYR A 322 -17.05 2.05 7.81
N GLN A 323 -18.33 2.08 8.11
CA GLN A 323 -19.30 2.97 7.48
C GLN A 323 -19.04 4.45 7.76
N SER A 324 -18.37 4.76 8.89
CA SER A 324 -17.94 6.14 9.19
C SER A 324 -16.99 6.72 8.13
N TYR A 325 -16.31 5.87 7.37
CA TYR A 325 -15.48 6.22 6.22
C TYR A 325 -16.18 5.94 4.88
N ALA A 326 -16.72 4.74 4.74
CA ALA A 326 -17.26 4.27 3.46
C ALA A 326 -18.42 5.12 2.94
N ARG A 327 -19.31 5.55 3.83
CA ARG A 327 -20.53 6.31 3.50
C ARG A 327 -20.32 7.82 3.35
N ARG A 328 -19.08 8.32 3.44
CA ARG A 328 -18.78 9.75 3.24
C ARG A 328 -18.92 10.21 1.79
N VAL A 329 -18.87 9.29 0.83
CA VAL A 329 -18.97 9.58 -0.62
C VAL A 329 -19.79 8.51 -1.29
N GLU A 330 -20.71 8.94 -2.14
CA GLU A 330 -21.48 8.09 -3.04
C GLU A 330 -21.25 8.52 -4.49
N LEU A 331 -21.04 7.56 -5.38
CA LEU A 331 -21.01 7.75 -6.83
C LEU A 331 -22.20 7.00 -7.44
N ASP A 332 -23.14 7.72 -8.06
CA ASP A 332 -24.25 7.14 -8.80
C ASP A 332 -24.15 7.51 -10.28
N LEU A 333 -23.95 6.51 -11.12
CA LEU A 333 -23.85 6.62 -12.58
C LEU A 333 -25.08 6.05 -13.30
N LEU A 334 -26.01 5.40 -12.57
CA LEU A 334 -27.08 4.60 -13.16
C LEU A 334 -28.43 5.30 -13.17
N GLN A 335 -28.64 6.32 -12.35
CA GLN A 335 -29.96 6.96 -12.15
C GLN A 335 -31.07 5.96 -11.81
N GLY A 336 -30.71 4.87 -11.05
CA GLY A 336 -31.62 3.83 -10.63
C GLY A 336 -30.91 2.53 -10.19
N PRO A 337 -31.69 1.47 -9.92
CA PRO A 337 -31.11 0.18 -9.52
C PRO A 337 -30.18 -0.40 -10.59
N ASP A 338 -29.06 -0.97 -10.18
CA ASP A 338 -28.14 -1.65 -11.09
C ASP A 338 -28.82 -2.88 -11.73
N PRO A 339 -29.04 -2.89 -13.05
CA PRO A 339 -29.69 -4.01 -13.74
C PRO A 339 -28.83 -5.28 -13.73
N LEU A 340 -27.52 -5.17 -13.46
CA LEU A 340 -26.57 -6.27 -13.40
C LEU A 340 -26.16 -6.66 -11.98
N LYS A 341 -26.85 -6.16 -10.94
CA LYS A 341 -26.53 -6.43 -9.53
C LYS A 341 -26.48 -7.92 -9.16
N ASP A 342 -27.24 -8.76 -9.86
CA ASP A 342 -27.32 -10.22 -9.64
C ASP A 342 -26.44 -11.02 -10.64
N VAL A 343 -25.59 -10.34 -11.41
CA VAL A 343 -24.61 -10.95 -12.33
C VAL A 343 -23.26 -11.07 -11.60
N PRO A 344 -22.64 -12.27 -11.56
CA PRO A 344 -21.32 -12.46 -10.95
C PRO A 344 -20.25 -11.53 -11.53
N MET A 345 -19.27 -11.15 -10.69
CA MET A 345 -18.26 -10.14 -11.05
C MET A 345 -17.36 -10.57 -12.24
N ASP A 346 -16.96 -11.83 -12.28
CA ASP A 346 -16.19 -12.42 -13.39
C ASP A 346 -16.96 -12.33 -14.73
N VAL A 347 -18.26 -12.56 -14.71
CA VAL A 347 -19.12 -12.43 -15.90
C VAL A 347 -19.26 -10.97 -16.32
N ARG A 348 -19.41 -10.03 -15.37
CA ARG A 348 -19.47 -8.59 -15.67
C ARG A 348 -18.15 -8.09 -16.29
N MET A 349 -17.02 -8.48 -15.71
CA MET A 349 -15.69 -8.13 -16.23
C MET A 349 -15.47 -8.68 -17.64
N GLN A 350 -15.87 -9.93 -17.91
CA GLN A 350 -15.77 -10.53 -19.23
C GLN A 350 -16.62 -9.77 -20.26
N ARG A 351 -17.84 -9.39 -19.89
CA ARG A 351 -18.74 -8.58 -20.73
C ARG A 351 -18.10 -7.25 -21.15
N VAL A 352 -17.49 -6.52 -20.20
CA VAL A 352 -16.81 -5.25 -20.49
C VAL A 352 -15.57 -5.48 -21.38
N LYS A 353 -14.83 -6.56 -21.15
CA LYS A 353 -13.70 -6.94 -21.99
C LYS A 353 -14.11 -7.21 -23.45
N GLU A 354 -15.33 -7.68 -23.66
CA GLU A 354 -15.96 -7.92 -24.97
C GLU A 354 -16.57 -6.65 -25.59
N GLY A 355 -16.46 -5.50 -24.91
CA GLY A 355 -16.92 -4.20 -25.40
C GLY A 355 -18.33 -3.81 -24.94
N GLY A 356 -18.90 -4.51 -23.95
CA GLY A 356 -20.18 -4.12 -23.34
C GLY A 356 -20.03 -2.99 -22.33
N ASP A 357 -21.05 -2.16 -22.21
CA ASP A 357 -21.14 -1.10 -21.20
C ASP A 357 -21.61 -1.65 -19.85
N ASP A 358 -21.00 -1.16 -18.77
CA ASP A 358 -21.38 -1.50 -17.39
C ASP A 358 -21.08 -0.34 -16.42
N ALA A 359 -21.99 0.62 -16.30
CA ALA A 359 -21.86 1.74 -15.38
C ALA A 359 -21.89 1.30 -13.90
N GLY A 360 -22.63 0.23 -13.57
CA GLY A 360 -22.66 -0.36 -12.23
C GLY A 360 -21.31 -0.98 -11.83
N LEU A 361 -20.56 -1.54 -12.79
CA LEU A 361 -19.19 -2.00 -12.54
C LEU A 361 -18.26 -0.83 -12.22
N LEU A 362 -18.38 0.30 -12.90
CA LEU A 362 -17.58 1.49 -12.60
C LEU A 362 -17.87 2.06 -11.20
N GLN A 363 -19.15 2.08 -10.79
CA GLN A 363 -19.53 2.45 -9.41
C GLN A 363 -18.92 1.47 -8.39
N THR A 364 -18.99 0.18 -8.69
CA THR A 364 -18.41 -0.87 -7.83
C THR A 364 -16.89 -0.71 -7.73
N TYR A 365 -16.21 -0.44 -8.85
CA TYR A 365 -14.76 -0.24 -8.91
C TYR A 365 -14.32 1.00 -8.08
N PHE A 366 -15.05 2.10 -8.16
CA PHE A 366 -14.83 3.28 -7.31
C PHE A 366 -14.97 2.95 -5.82
N LYS A 367 -16.06 2.28 -5.42
CA LYS A 367 -16.28 1.86 -4.03
C LYS A 367 -15.21 0.88 -3.57
N TYR A 368 -14.80 -0.05 -4.44
CA TYR A 368 -13.75 -1.03 -4.15
C TYR A 368 -12.38 -0.36 -3.95
N GLY A 369 -12.02 0.63 -4.77
CA GLY A 369 -10.78 1.42 -4.57
C GLY A 369 -10.76 2.10 -3.19
N ARG A 370 -11.87 2.74 -2.78
CA ARG A 370 -12.00 3.32 -1.42
C ARG A 370 -11.95 2.24 -0.33
N TYR A 371 -12.61 1.10 -0.54
CA TYR A 371 -12.55 -0.06 0.35
C TYR A 371 -11.10 -0.53 0.56
N MET A 372 -10.31 -0.66 -0.50
CA MET A 372 -8.91 -1.09 -0.44
C MET A 372 -8.07 -0.17 0.45
N LEU A 373 -8.21 1.16 0.31
CA LEU A 373 -7.50 2.11 1.16
C LEU A 373 -7.97 2.05 2.61
N ILE A 374 -9.28 2.03 2.87
CA ILE A 374 -9.85 1.94 4.22
C ILE A 374 -9.40 0.65 4.93
N SER A 375 -9.26 -0.45 4.19
CA SER A 375 -8.91 -1.77 4.73
C SER A 375 -7.41 -2.00 4.88
N SER A 376 -6.56 -1.22 4.20
CA SER A 376 -5.09 -1.38 4.23
C SER A 376 -4.34 -0.26 4.94
N SER A 377 -5.03 0.84 5.31
CA SER A 377 -4.40 2.01 5.93
C SER A 377 -5.39 2.69 6.87
N ARG A 378 -5.04 2.78 8.15
CA ARG A 378 -5.89 3.36 9.21
C ARG A 378 -5.05 4.21 10.14
N PRO A 379 -5.65 5.15 10.90
CA PRO A 379 -4.91 5.90 11.91
C PRO A 379 -4.13 5.00 12.87
N GLY A 380 -2.81 5.21 12.96
CA GLY A 380 -1.90 4.42 13.80
C GLY A 380 -1.37 3.11 13.19
N THR A 381 -1.67 2.83 11.91
CA THR A 381 -1.06 1.74 11.14
C THR A 381 0.06 2.26 10.23
N LEU A 382 0.77 1.36 9.56
CA LEU A 382 1.65 1.72 8.45
C LEU A 382 0.82 2.15 7.23
N PRO A 383 1.41 2.84 6.25
CA PRO A 383 0.76 3.06 4.97
C PRO A 383 0.62 1.75 4.18
N ALA A 384 -0.30 1.75 3.22
CA ALA A 384 -0.42 0.67 2.25
C ALA A 384 0.89 0.50 1.47
N ASN A 385 1.45 -0.72 1.47
CA ASN A 385 2.61 -1.07 0.65
C ASN A 385 2.20 -1.40 -0.80
N LEU A 386 3.11 -1.97 -1.62
CA LEU A 386 2.80 -2.34 -3.03
C LEU A 386 1.55 -3.21 -3.20
N GLN A 387 1.22 -4.02 -2.19
CA GLN A 387 0.08 -4.93 -2.18
C GLN A 387 -0.99 -4.56 -1.12
N GLY A 388 -1.00 -3.31 -0.65
CA GLY A 388 -1.82 -2.90 0.49
C GLY A 388 -1.27 -3.48 1.79
N ILE A 389 -1.95 -4.51 2.32
CA ILE A 389 -1.45 -5.35 3.43
C ILE A 389 -1.49 -6.85 3.07
N TRP A 390 -2.00 -7.20 1.86
CA TRP A 390 -2.21 -8.59 1.47
C TRP A 390 -1.03 -9.12 0.65
N ASN A 391 -0.45 -10.23 1.10
CA ASN A 391 0.67 -10.91 0.46
C ASN A 391 0.74 -12.36 0.94
N GLU A 392 0.73 -13.34 0.02
CA GLU A 392 0.85 -14.75 0.39
C GLU A 392 2.29 -15.28 0.37
N SER A 393 3.25 -14.48 -0.11
CA SER A 393 4.60 -14.95 -0.37
C SER A 393 5.58 -14.62 0.77
N ILE A 394 6.60 -15.45 0.90
CA ILE A 394 7.81 -15.18 1.69
C ILE A 394 8.76 -14.23 0.94
N ASP A 395 8.75 -14.29 -0.38
CA ASP A 395 9.54 -13.44 -1.27
C ASP A 395 8.61 -12.89 -2.37
N PRO A 396 7.82 -11.85 -2.06
CA PRO A 396 6.83 -11.32 -2.99
C PRO A 396 7.48 -10.52 -4.12
N PRO A 397 6.76 -10.30 -5.23
CA PRO A 397 7.19 -9.42 -6.30
C PRO A 397 7.61 -8.05 -5.75
N TRP A 398 8.80 -7.59 -6.15
CA TRP A 398 9.44 -6.35 -5.70
C TRP A 398 9.54 -6.20 -4.17
N GLY A 399 9.50 -7.33 -3.44
CA GLY A 399 9.56 -7.34 -1.98
C GLY A 399 8.33 -6.79 -1.27
N SER A 400 7.26 -6.44 -1.98
CA SER A 400 6.08 -5.74 -1.43
C SER A 400 6.46 -4.53 -0.56
N LYS A 401 7.46 -3.76 -1.00
CA LYS A 401 8.04 -2.61 -0.29
C LYS A 401 7.16 -1.36 -0.43
N PHE A 402 7.59 -0.27 0.18
CA PHE A 402 7.06 1.06 -0.10
C PHE A 402 7.82 1.66 -1.28
N THR A 403 7.30 1.46 -2.48
CA THR A 403 7.87 2.00 -3.71
C THR A 403 7.33 3.42 -3.92
N VAL A 404 8.23 4.40 -3.84
CA VAL A 404 7.92 5.83 -3.79
C VAL A 404 8.32 6.57 -5.07
N ASN A 405 8.43 5.86 -6.17
CA ASN A 405 8.54 6.46 -7.50
C ASN A 405 7.20 6.53 -8.24
N ILE A 406 6.09 6.07 -7.63
CA ILE A 406 4.69 6.25 -8.00
C ILE A 406 3.72 5.46 -7.10
N ASN A 407 4.05 4.23 -6.68
CA ASN A 407 3.05 3.28 -6.15
C ASN A 407 2.48 3.73 -4.81
N ALA A 408 3.33 4.15 -3.87
CA ALA A 408 2.87 4.66 -2.58
C ALA A 408 2.02 5.91 -2.75
N GLU A 409 2.45 6.85 -3.60
CA GLU A 409 1.73 8.07 -3.91
C GLU A 409 0.37 7.77 -4.57
N MET A 410 0.35 6.87 -5.56
CA MET A 410 -0.87 6.49 -6.27
C MET A 410 -1.89 5.83 -5.35
N ASN A 411 -1.47 5.06 -4.35
CA ASN A 411 -2.37 4.49 -3.35
C ASN A 411 -3.17 5.57 -2.61
N TYR A 412 -2.61 6.78 -2.44
CA TYR A 412 -3.22 7.88 -1.69
C TYR A 412 -3.78 9.01 -2.56
N TRP A 413 -3.72 8.94 -3.89
CA TRP A 413 -4.30 9.98 -4.76
C TRP A 413 -5.79 10.20 -4.52
N MET A 414 -6.49 9.16 -4.08
CA MET A 414 -7.92 9.27 -3.76
C MET A 414 -8.21 9.76 -2.34
N ALA A 415 -7.21 9.92 -1.47
CA ALA A 415 -7.46 10.19 -0.05
C ALA A 415 -8.25 11.50 0.15
N GLU A 416 -7.81 12.59 -0.46
CA GLU A 416 -8.48 13.88 -0.34
C GLU A 416 -9.79 13.93 -1.15
N PRO A 417 -9.79 13.72 -2.48
CA PRO A 417 -11.01 13.83 -3.28
C PRO A 417 -12.04 12.75 -2.94
N GLY A 418 -11.59 11.61 -2.38
CA GLY A 418 -12.44 10.51 -1.91
C GLY A 418 -12.98 10.69 -0.49
N ASN A 419 -12.76 11.85 0.16
CA ASN A 419 -13.16 12.15 1.55
C ASN A 419 -12.63 11.11 2.56
N LEU A 420 -11.35 10.73 2.40
CA LEU A 420 -10.59 9.82 3.25
C LEU A 420 -9.32 10.50 3.79
N ALA A 421 -9.36 11.81 3.98
CA ALA A 421 -8.24 12.62 4.45
C ALA A 421 -7.63 12.10 5.76
N ASP A 422 -8.44 11.49 6.64
CA ASP A 422 -7.98 10.86 7.90
C ASP A 422 -7.02 9.67 7.69
N LEU A 423 -6.99 9.10 6.47
CA LEU A 423 -6.13 7.98 6.11
C LEU A 423 -4.85 8.43 5.39
N HIS A 424 -4.70 9.71 5.09
CA HIS A 424 -3.53 10.25 4.41
C HIS A 424 -2.29 10.40 5.32
N PRO A 425 -2.44 10.70 6.64
CA PRO A 425 -1.30 10.85 7.54
C PRO A 425 -0.35 9.65 7.62
N GLN A 426 -0.78 8.42 7.29
CA GLN A 426 0.08 7.25 7.26
C GLN A 426 1.21 7.37 6.23
N LEU A 427 0.94 7.97 5.07
CA LEU A 427 1.97 8.29 4.07
C LEU A 427 2.93 9.38 4.59
N PHE A 428 2.42 10.35 5.34
CA PHE A 428 3.26 11.38 5.95
C PHE A 428 4.17 10.80 7.05
N ASP A 429 3.67 9.83 7.82
CA ASP A 429 4.44 9.11 8.83
C ASP A 429 5.58 8.30 8.19
N LEU A 430 5.36 7.72 7.01
CA LEU A 430 6.41 7.06 6.24
C LEU A 430 7.52 8.03 5.83
N LEU A 431 7.16 9.20 5.30
CA LEU A 431 8.11 10.25 4.95
C LEU A 431 8.91 10.70 6.19
N ASP A 432 8.24 10.90 7.33
CA ASP A 432 8.87 11.27 8.60
C ASP A 432 9.82 10.18 9.10
N SER A 433 9.47 8.89 8.93
CA SER A 433 10.33 7.77 9.33
C SER A 433 11.62 7.68 8.52
N ALA A 434 11.55 8.01 7.22
CA ALA A 434 12.71 8.01 6.32
C ALA A 434 13.64 9.22 6.50
N ARG A 435 13.19 10.28 7.18
CA ARG A 435 13.91 11.56 7.27
C ARG A 435 15.32 11.43 7.82
N SER A 436 15.53 10.67 8.90
CA SER A 436 16.84 10.57 9.54
C SER A 436 17.87 9.85 8.66
N PHE A 437 17.50 8.77 8.01
CA PHE A 437 18.34 8.11 7.02
C PHE A 437 18.53 8.98 5.79
N GLY A 438 17.46 9.62 5.32
CA GLY A 438 17.49 10.52 4.18
C GLY A 438 18.46 11.69 4.35
N ALA A 439 18.57 12.24 5.56
CA ALA A 439 19.53 13.30 5.86
C ALA A 439 20.99 12.80 5.79
N GLU A 440 21.27 11.60 6.31
CA GLU A 440 22.59 10.99 6.19
C GLU A 440 22.93 10.69 4.73
N THR A 441 21.97 10.16 3.96
CA THR A 441 22.13 9.89 2.53
C THR A 441 22.40 11.19 1.75
N ALA A 442 21.62 12.26 1.99
CA ALA A 442 21.84 13.55 1.37
C ALA A 442 23.26 14.07 1.62
N LYS A 443 23.72 13.98 2.86
CA LYS A 443 25.06 14.42 3.24
C LYS A 443 26.18 13.57 2.62
N LYS A 444 26.07 12.24 2.67
CA LYS A 444 27.13 11.30 2.24
C LYS A 444 27.24 11.23 0.71
N TYR A 445 26.11 11.11 0.02
CA TYR A 445 26.05 10.90 -1.43
C TYR A 445 26.14 12.21 -2.23
N TYR A 446 25.51 13.27 -1.72
CA TYR A 446 25.33 14.52 -2.48
C TYR A 446 26.03 15.72 -1.84
N LYS A 447 26.56 15.61 -0.62
CA LYS A 447 27.07 16.73 0.20
C LYS A 447 26.02 17.83 0.40
N ALA A 448 24.76 17.45 0.44
CA ALA A 448 23.61 18.34 0.50
C ALA A 448 23.02 18.41 1.92
N ARG A 449 22.34 19.52 2.21
CA ARG A 449 21.47 19.71 3.35
C ARG A 449 20.18 18.92 3.16
N GLY A 450 19.23 19.09 4.09
CA GLY A 450 17.90 18.47 4.02
C GLY A 450 17.94 16.95 4.03
N PHE A 451 17.05 16.31 3.28
CA PHE A 451 17.03 14.85 3.16
C PHE A 451 16.50 14.37 1.81
N VAL A 452 16.87 13.15 1.44
CA VAL A 452 16.49 12.49 0.19
C VAL A 452 15.96 11.09 0.45
N VAL A 453 15.00 10.64 -0.34
CA VAL A 453 14.59 9.23 -0.43
C VAL A 453 14.63 8.86 -1.92
N HIS A 454 15.23 7.72 -2.24
CA HIS A 454 15.24 7.20 -3.59
C HIS A 454 13.95 6.41 -3.90
N HIS A 455 13.92 5.60 -4.94
CA HIS A 455 12.69 4.99 -5.46
C HIS A 455 11.97 4.02 -4.51
N ASN A 456 12.62 3.51 -3.48
CA ASN A 456 12.05 2.58 -2.49
C ASN A 456 12.48 2.93 -1.07
N THR A 457 11.60 2.63 -0.12
CA THR A 457 11.90 2.60 1.32
C THR A 457 11.31 1.35 1.96
N ASP A 458 11.62 1.10 3.22
CA ASP A 458 11.18 -0.08 3.97
C ASP A 458 10.61 0.29 5.35
N LEU A 459 10.35 -0.74 6.18
CA LEU A 459 9.82 -0.57 7.53
C LEU A 459 10.69 0.33 8.43
N TRP A 460 11.99 0.45 8.14
CA TRP A 460 12.95 1.23 8.93
C TRP A 460 13.31 2.58 8.33
N GLY A 461 12.70 2.92 7.18
CA GLY A 461 12.89 4.21 6.53
C GLY A 461 14.19 4.34 5.76
N ASP A 462 14.74 3.24 5.22
CA ASP A 462 15.94 3.28 4.37
C ASP A 462 15.73 4.19 3.16
N SER A 463 16.75 4.93 2.77
CA SER A 463 16.66 5.96 1.74
C SER A 463 17.69 5.82 0.60
N ILE A 464 18.63 4.86 0.73
CA ILE A 464 19.76 4.66 -0.19
C ILE A 464 19.26 4.01 -1.49
N PRO A 465 19.89 4.29 -2.66
CA PRO A 465 19.58 3.59 -3.91
C PRO A 465 19.65 2.07 -3.79
N VAL A 466 18.65 1.37 -4.35
CA VAL A 466 18.51 -0.10 -4.25
C VAL A 466 18.14 -0.71 -5.59
N ASP A 467 18.20 -2.03 -5.65
CA ASP A 467 17.88 -2.92 -6.77
C ASP A 467 18.91 -2.79 -7.91
N HIS A 468 18.88 -1.78 -8.72
CA HIS A 468 19.84 -1.51 -9.79
C HIS A 468 19.81 -0.03 -10.21
N VAL A 469 20.81 0.43 -10.96
CA VAL A 469 20.98 1.83 -11.35
C VAL A 469 19.75 2.41 -12.03
N GLN A 470 19.15 1.66 -12.97
CA GLN A 470 17.98 2.09 -13.74
C GLN A 470 16.73 2.36 -12.88
N ALA A 471 16.58 1.71 -11.73
CA ALA A 471 15.46 1.97 -10.82
C ALA A 471 15.91 2.80 -9.62
N GLY A 472 17.11 2.52 -9.09
CA GLY A 472 17.59 3.02 -7.81
C GLY A 472 18.05 4.45 -7.81
N VAL A 473 18.73 4.90 -8.87
CA VAL A 473 19.35 6.22 -8.91
C VAL A 473 18.34 7.28 -9.34
N TRP A 474 17.43 7.62 -8.43
CA TRP A 474 16.40 8.63 -8.62
C TRP A 474 16.08 9.30 -7.29
N ALA A 475 16.39 10.58 -7.15
CA ALA A 475 16.46 11.30 -5.88
C ALA A 475 15.16 12.07 -5.53
N MET A 476 14.00 11.74 -6.15
CA MET A 476 12.77 12.52 -6.03
C MET A 476 11.68 11.85 -5.16
N GLY A 477 11.93 10.69 -4.54
CA GLY A 477 10.92 9.98 -3.73
C GLY A 477 10.41 10.82 -2.56
N ALA A 478 11.31 11.45 -1.78
CA ALA A 478 10.90 12.35 -0.71
C ALA A 478 10.09 13.55 -1.22
N ALA A 479 10.47 14.08 -2.38
CA ALA A 479 9.79 15.21 -3.01
C ALA A 479 8.35 14.85 -3.37
N TRP A 480 8.15 13.71 -4.02
CA TRP A 480 6.80 13.29 -4.42
C TRP A 480 5.90 13.02 -3.22
N MET A 481 6.40 12.28 -2.22
CA MET A 481 5.66 12.10 -0.97
C MET A 481 5.30 13.44 -0.30
N ALA A 482 6.21 14.44 -0.31
CA ALA A 482 5.96 15.73 0.33
C ALA A 482 4.91 16.58 -0.40
N LEU A 483 4.69 16.38 -1.71
CA LEU A 483 3.59 17.05 -2.42
C LEU A 483 2.23 16.64 -1.85
N HIS A 484 2.09 15.44 -1.30
CA HIS A 484 0.88 15.00 -0.61
C HIS A 484 0.61 15.79 0.68
N LEU A 485 1.63 16.26 1.38
CA LEU A 485 1.47 17.17 2.53
C LEU A 485 0.85 18.50 2.10
N TRP A 486 1.30 19.04 0.96
CA TRP A 486 0.70 20.24 0.41
C TRP A 486 -0.74 20.00 -0.06
N GLU A 487 -1.02 18.88 -0.70
CA GLU A 487 -2.36 18.50 -1.15
C GLU A 487 -3.34 18.43 0.04
N HIS A 488 -2.93 17.78 1.14
CA HIS A 488 -3.73 17.74 2.37
C HIS A 488 -4.02 19.14 2.91
N TYR A 489 -3.02 20.03 2.93
CA TYR A 489 -3.24 21.42 3.28
C TYR A 489 -4.18 22.13 2.29
N ALA A 490 -4.03 21.91 1.00
CA ALA A 490 -4.85 22.56 -0.03
C ALA A 490 -6.34 22.21 0.10
N PHE A 491 -6.66 20.98 0.48
CA PHE A 491 -8.03 20.55 0.76
C PHE A 491 -8.54 21.03 2.12
N SER A 492 -7.75 20.91 3.17
CA SER A 492 -8.17 21.23 4.55
C SER A 492 -8.12 22.71 4.88
N GLN A 493 -7.23 23.49 4.25
CA GLN A 493 -6.86 24.87 4.60
C GLN A 493 -6.40 25.03 6.05
N ASP A 494 -5.93 23.92 6.67
CA ASP A 494 -5.41 23.90 8.04
C ASP A 494 -4.01 24.51 8.10
N LYS A 495 -3.93 25.76 8.57
CA LYS A 495 -2.67 26.51 8.72
C LYS A 495 -1.78 25.98 9.84
N GLU A 496 -2.34 25.30 10.83
CA GLU A 496 -1.56 24.67 11.88
C GLU A 496 -0.82 23.45 11.33
N PHE A 497 -1.53 22.58 10.59
CA PHE A 497 -0.92 21.48 9.85
C PHE A 497 0.16 21.98 8.87
N LEU A 498 -0.11 23.06 8.13
CA LEU A 498 0.88 23.66 7.25
C LEU A 498 2.14 24.07 8.02
N ARG A 499 1.99 24.75 9.15
CA ARG A 499 3.11 25.27 9.96
C ARG A 499 3.91 24.16 10.64
N GLU A 500 3.20 23.20 11.27
CA GLU A 500 3.83 22.24 12.17
C GLU A 500 4.34 21.00 11.42
N ARG A 501 3.74 20.64 10.29
CA ARG A 501 4.08 19.40 9.59
C ARG A 501 4.48 19.60 8.12
N ALA A 502 3.63 20.22 7.30
CA ALA A 502 3.86 20.24 5.84
C ALA A 502 5.04 21.13 5.46
N TYR A 503 5.05 22.38 5.91
CA TYR A 503 6.09 23.34 5.53
C TYR A 503 7.50 22.92 5.98
N PRO A 504 7.72 22.43 7.21
CA PRO A 504 9.06 21.98 7.63
C PRO A 504 9.63 20.87 6.73
N ARG A 505 8.82 19.93 6.25
CA ARG A 505 9.27 18.86 5.35
C ARG A 505 9.57 19.36 3.94
N LEU A 506 8.66 20.15 3.38
CA LEU A 506 8.87 20.80 2.08
C LEU A 506 10.13 21.67 2.08
N ARG A 507 10.36 22.42 3.17
CA ARG A 507 11.57 23.23 3.36
C ARG A 507 12.85 22.39 3.32
N GLU A 508 12.94 21.32 4.12
CA GLU A 508 14.13 20.45 4.16
C GLU A 508 14.39 19.80 2.79
N ILE A 509 13.36 19.41 2.08
CA ILE A 509 13.48 18.83 0.72
C ILE A 509 13.94 19.91 -0.28
N ALA A 510 13.42 21.13 -0.18
CA ALA A 510 13.88 22.23 -1.03
C ALA A 510 15.34 22.60 -0.75
N GLU A 511 15.80 22.56 0.51
CA GLU A 511 17.23 22.74 0.87
C GLU A 511 18.09 21.65 0.21
N PHE A 512 17.61 20.38 0.22
CA PHE A 512 18.29 19.31 -0.52
C PHE A 512 18.35 19.59 -2.02
N MET A 513 17.24 19.99 -2.64
CA MET A 513 17.19 20.27 -4.07
C MET A 513 18.09 21.42 -4.48
N LEU A 514 18.14 22.50 -3.68
CA LEU A 514 19.03 23.63 -3.94
C LEU A 514 20.51 23.22 -3.95
N ASP A 515 20.90 22.29 -3.06
CA ASP A 515 22.29 21.78 -3.01
C ASP A 515 22.55 20.66 -4.04
N TYR A 516 21.51 19.95 -4.50
CA TYR A 516 21.59 18.89 -5.51
C TYR A 516 21.71 19.43 -6.95
N LEU A 517 21.11 20.61 -7.22
CA LEU A 517 21.18 21.26 -8.51
C LEU A 517 22.61 21.76 -8.81
N VAL A 518 23.03 21.64 -10.06
CA VAL A 518 24.33 22.15 -10.55
C VAL A 518 24.13 23.03 -11.79
N GLU A 519 24.92 24.06 -11.89
CA GLU A 519 24.89 24.96 -13.07
C GLU A 519 25.52 24.26 -14.28
N ALA A 520 24.78 24.18 -15.37
CA ALA A 520 25.24 23.69 -16.66
C ALA A 520 25.92 24.81 -17.48
N PRO A 521 26.68 24.47 -18.54
CA PRO A 521 27.37 25.47 -19.36
C PRO A 521 26.48 26.53 -20.01
N ASP A 522 25.19 26.24 -20.19
CA ASP A 522 24.17 27.14 -20.71
C ASP A 522 23.55 28.06 -19.65
N GLY A 523 23.97 27.92 -18.38
CA GLY A 523 23.47 28.69 -17.24
C GLY A 523 22.19 28.12 -16.62
N THR A 524 21.63 26.99 -17.08
CA THR A 524 20.52 26.29 -16.43
C THR A 524 20.99 25.52 -15.21
N LEU A 525 20.08 25.34 -14.22
CA LEU A 525 20.32 24.49 -13.04
C LEU A 525 19.77 23.09 -13.30
N GLN A 526 20.65 22.11 -13.40
CA GLN A 526 20.30 20.73 -13.72
C GLN A 526 20.39 19.80 -12.51
N SER A 527 19.40 18.91 -12.38
CA SER A 527 19.41 17.79 -11.42
C SER A 527 20.22 16.61 -11.98
N GLY A 528 20.76 15.77 -11.11
CA GLY A 528 21.42 14.52 -11.53
C GLY A 528 22.67 14.17 -10.71
N PRO A 529 23.12 12.90 -10.80
CA PRO A 529 22.60 11.84 -11.67
C PRO A 529 21.17 11.44 -11.33
N SER A 530 20.32 11.25 -12.34
CA SER A 530 18.94 10.85 -12.20
C SER A 530 18.49 9.99 -13.39
N GLN A 531 17.24 9.62 -13.39
CA GLN A 531 16.59 8.87 -14.48
C GLN A 531 15.12 9.28 -14.60
N SER A 532 14.46 8.93 -15.70
CA SER A 532 13.00 8.94 -15.77
C SER A 532 12.47 7.56 -15.38
N PRO A 533 11.83 7.39 -14.21
CA PRO A 533 11.43 6.08 -13.73
C PRO A 533 10.32 5.44 -14.58
N GLU A 534 10.45 4.19 -15.03
CA GLU A 534 11.65 3.36 -15.10
C GLU A 534 11.98 3.13 -16.56
N ASN A 535 12.23 4.22 -17.29
CA ASN A 535 12.38 4.21 -18.74
C ASN A 535 13.85 4.22 -19.17
N LYS A 536 14.07 3.74 -20.38
CA LYS A 536 15.34 3.83 -21.08
C LYS A 536 15.18 4.67 -22.34
N TYR A 537 16.27 5.21 -22.80
CA TYR A 537 16.38 5.89 -24.08
C TYR A 537 17.49 5.29 -24.93
N ARG A 538 17.42 5.54 -26.22
CA ARG A 538 18.40 5.06 -27.20
C ARG A 538 19.38 6.17 -27.55
N LEU A 539 20.65 5.89 -27.35
CA LEU A 539 21.74 6.77 -27.76
C LEU A 539 21.94 6.75 -29.30
N PRO A 540 22.62 7.75 -29.88
CA PRO A 540 22.87 7.81 -31.33
C PRO A 540 23.63 6.61 -31.89
N ASP A 541 24.41 5.91 -31.08
CA ASP A 541 25.12 4.67 -31.47
C ASP A 541 24.23 3.42 -31.43
N GLY A 542 22.95 3.57 -31.06
CA GLY A 542 21.96 2.50 -30.98
C GLY A 542 21.94 1.75 -29.66
N THR A 543 22.81 2.05 -28.70
CA THR A 543 22.79 1.46 -27.36
C THR A 543 21.72 2.09 -26.47
N GLU A 544 21.29 1.36 -25.44
CA GLU A 544 20.29 1.83 -24.47
C GLU A 544 20.97 2.38 -23.21
N ALA A 545 20.40 3.44 -22.65
CA ALA A 545 20.82 4.03 -21.40
C ALA A 545 19.62 4.48 -20.56
N SER A 546 19.84 4.74 -19.27
CA SER A 546 18.80 5.19 -18.33
C SER A 546 19.20 6.46 -17.58
N LEU A 547 20.45 6.55 -17.13
CA LEU A 547 20.93 7.73 -16.39
C LEU A 547 21.03 8.95 -17.28
N CYS A 548 20.58 10.08 -16.75
CA CYS A 548 20.61 11.36 -17.42
C CYS A 548 20.74 12.52 -16.43
N MET A 549 20.87 13.73 -16.98
CA MET A 549 20.69 14.97 -16.25
C MET A 549 19.30 15.53 -16.56
N SER A 550 18.62 16.05 -15.53
CA SER A 550 17.33 16.75 -15.62
C SER A 550 16.28 16.07 -16.51
N PRO A 551 15.84 14.83 -16.22
CA PRO A 551 14.65 14.33 -16.86
C PRO A 551 13.46 15.26 -16.56
N ALA A 552 12.47 15.31 -17.46
CA ALA A 552 11.31 16.19 -17.30
C ALA A 552 10.62 16.03 -15.95
N MET A 553 10.49 14.77 -15.48
CA MET A 553 9.90 14.47 -14.19
C MET A 553 10.63 15.14 -13.02
N ASP A 554 11.97 15.14 -13.00
CA ASP A 554 12.75 15.83 -11.97
C ASP A 554 12.48 17.34 -12.01
N THR A 555 12.52 17.93 -13.20
CA THR A 555 12.29 19.36 -13.40
C THR A 555 10.91 19.77 -12.90
N GLU A 556 9.87 18.99 -13.23
CA GLU A 556 8.49 19.20 -12.78
C GLU A 556 8.36 19.10 -11.26
N MET A 557 8.98 18.09 -10.64
CA MET A 557 8.93 17.90 -9.18
C MET A 557 9.67 18.99 -8.42
N ILE A 558 10.88 19.37 -8.88
CA ILE A 558 11.66 20.45 -8.26
C ILE A 558 10.87 21.76 -8.35
N HIS A 559 10.30 22.06 -9.52
CA HIS A 559 9.47 23.25 -9.71
C HIS A 559 8.25 23.23 -8.77
N ALA A 560 7.58 22.07 -8.65
CA ALA A 560 6.43 21.90 -7.77
C ALA A 560 6.80 22.13 -6.29
N VAL A 561 7.91 21.55 -5.81
CA VAL A 561 8.35 21.75 -4.42
C VAL A 561 8.74 23.22 -4.18
N PHE A 562 9.49 23.84 -5.08
CA PHE A 562 9.89 25.25 -4.96
C PHE A 562 8.67 26.19 -4.92
N ASP A 563 7.67 25.98 -5.77
CA ASP A 563 6.41 26.73 -5.72
C ASP A 563 5.69 26.57 -4.37
N ARG A 564 5.60 25.32 -3.84
CA ARG A 564 4.93 25.08 -2.55
C ARG A 564 5.69 25.69 -1.38
N VAL A 565 7.03 25.68 -1.42
CA VAL A 565 7.86 26.35 -0.40
C VAL A 565 7.70 27.87 -0.48
N ALA A 566 7.76 28.47 -1.66
CA ALA A 566 7.54 29.90 -1.83
C ALA A 566 6.16 30.34 -1.33
N ARG A 567 5.10 29.63 -1.70
CA ARG A 567 3.73 29.89 -1.26
C ARG A 567 3.53 29.65 0.23
N GLY A 568 4.09 28.57 0.78
CA GLY A 568 4.05 28.24 2.21
C GLY A 568 4.77 29.29 3.06
N SER A 569 5.95 29.70 2.64
CA SER A 569 6.71 30.81 3.26
C SER A 569 5.89 32.08 3.33
N GLN A 570 5.28 32.47 2.22
CA GLN A 570 4.42 33.65 2.15
C GLN A 570 3.18 33.56 3.04
N LEU A 571 2.49 32.40 3.02
CA LEU A 571 1.28 32.18 3.84
C LEU A 571 1.56 32.19 5.34
N LEU A 572 2.74 31.72 5.74
CA LEU A 572 3.17 31.65 7.15
C LEU A 572 3.95 32.89 7.60
N GLY A 573 4.47 33.69 6.69
CA GLY A 573 5.30 34.85 6.98
C GLY A 573 6.70 34.50 7.51
N VAL A 574 7.30 33.41 7.00
CA VAL A 574 8.59 32.87 7.45
C VAL A 574 9.58 32.69 6.29
N ASP A 575 10.87 32.49 6.58
CA ASP A 575 11.93 32.06 5.64
C ASP A 575 12.02 32.88 4.34
N ALA A 576 11.96 34.22 4.43
CA ALA A 576 12.02 35.13 3.26
C ALA A 576 13.28 34.91 2.39
N GLU A 577 14.41 34.53 2.97
CA GLU A 577 15.64 34.24 2.23
C GLU A 577 15.50 32.97 1.39
N LEU A 578 14.97 31.88 1.99
CA LEU A 578 14.72 30.63 1.26
C LEU A 578 13.69 30.85 0.15
N HIS A 579 12.64 31.66 0.42
CA HIS A 579 11.67 32.06 -0.60
C HIS A 579 12.36 32.66 -1.84
N ALA A 580 13.26 33.61 -1.64
CA ALA A 580 14.00 34.22 -2.75
C ALA A 580 14.93 33.21 -3.45
N GLN A 581 15.58 32.32 -2.71
CA GLN A 581 16.46 31.29 -3.27
C GLN A 581 15.70 30.30 -4.16
N VAL A 582 14.55 29.76 -3.71
CA VAL A 582 13.78 28.80 -4.51
C VAL A 582 13.15 29.45 -5.75
N GLN A 583 12.73 30.73 -5.67
CA GLN A 583 12.24 31.43 -6.84
C GLN A 583 13.35 31.66 -7.88
N ALA A 584 14.51 32.13 -7.46
CA ALA A 584 15.64 32.35 -8.36
C ALA A 584 16.14 31.03 -8.99
N ALA A 585 16.11 29.92 -8.24
CA ALA A 585 16.49 28.62 -8.76
C ALA A 585 15.44 28.08 -9.76
N ALA A 586 14.14 28.26 -9.47
CA ALA A 586 13.06 27.83 -10.35
C ALA A 586 13.12 28.50 -11.74
N GLU A 587 13.50 29.78 -11.80
CA GLU A 587 13.69 30.52 -13.06
C GLU A 587 14.86 29.99 -13.93
N LYS A 588 15.79 29.27 -13.31
CA LYS A 588 16.96 28.70 -13.98
C LYS A 588 16.81 27.21 -14.32
N LEU A 589 15.69 26.56 -13.95
CA LEU A 589 15.47 25.16 -14.32
C LEU A 589 15.36 25.02 -15.85
N PRO A 590 15.76 23.87 -16.42
CA PRO A 590 15.59 23.63 -17.86
C PRO A 590 14.10 23.75 -18.25
N PRO A 591 13.78 24.44 -19.35
CA PRO A 591 12.40 24.51 -19.82
C PRO A 591 11.92 23.13 -20.28
N LEU A 592 10.64 22.82 -20.03
CA LEU A 592 10.01 21.67 -20.63
C LEU A 592 9.89 21.86 -22.15
N LYS A 593 10.31 20.85 -22.90
CA LYS A 593 10.43 20.90 -24.37
C LYS A 593 9.40 20.00 -25.05
N ILE A 594 9.02 20.34 -26.27
CA ILE A 594 8.20 19.48 -27.12
C ILE A 594 9.14 18.78 -28.10
N GLY A 595 9.12 17.46 -28.09
CA GLY A 595 9.94 16.63 -28.98
C GLY A 595 9.45 16.60 -30.42
N ALA A 596 10.24 16.00 -31.32
CA ALA A 596 9.92 15.87 -32.73
C ALA A 596 8.63 15.09 -32.98
N ASN A 597 8.19 14.25 -32.02
CA ASN A 597 6.93 13.51 -32.06
C ASN A 597 5.70 14.34 -31.62
N GLY A 598 5.89 15.63 -31.27
CA GLY A 598 4.82 16.51 -30.79
C GLY A 598 4.35 16.26 -29.35
N ALA A 599 5.03 15.39 -28.61
CA ALA A 599 4.77 15.15 -27.19
C ALA A 599 5.79 15.92 -26.31
N LEU A 600 5.50 16.09 -25.01
CA LEU A 600 6.47 16.55 -24.04
C LEU A 600 7.66 15.59 -24.03
N GLN A 601 8.89 16.13 -24.13
CA GLN A 601 10.11 15.34 -24.00
C GLN A 601 10.21 14.76 -22.60
N GLU A 602 10.60 13.50 -22.51
CA GLU A 602 10.83 12.82 -21.23
C GLU A 602 12.21 13.12 -20.65
N TRP A 603 13.17 13.39 -21.52
CA TRP A 603 14.54 13.75 -21.15
C TRP A 603 14.90 15.16 -21.64
N ASN A 604 15.94 15.73 -21.09
CA ASN A 604 16.40 17.06 -21.49
C ASN A 604 16.84 17.10 -22.97
N GLU A 605 17.27 15.99 -23.52
CA GLU A 605 17.53 15.77 -24.94
C GLU A 605 16.40 14.98 -25.58
N ASP A 606 16.17 15.17 -26.91
CA ASP A 606 15.13 14.47 -27.69
C ASP A 606 15.62 13.07 -28.11
N TYR A 607 15.82 12.22 -27.11
CA TYR A 607 16.23 10.83 -27.34
C TYR A 607 15.11 9.99 -27.95
N ALA A 608 15.50 8.99 -28.74
CA ALA A 608 14.57 7.97 -29.22
C ALA A 608 14.16 7.04 -28.06
N GLU A 609 12.88 6.71 -28.01
CA GLU A 609 12.32 5.75 -27.04
C GLU A 609 12.76 4.32 -27.40
N THR A 610 12.87 3.43 -26.39
CA THR A 610 13.21 2.00 -26.54
C THR A 610 11.98 1.13 -26.67
#